data_91ef817cb2f001cd7db721394bef87c3
#
_entry.id   91ef817cb2f001cd7db721394bef87c3
#
_cell.length_a   1.000
_cell.length_b   1.000
_cell.length_c   1.000
_cell.angle_alpha   90.00
_cell.angle_beta   90.00
_cell.angle_gamma   90.00
#
_symmetry.space_group_name_H-M   'P 1'
#
loop_
_entity.id
_entity.type
_entity.pdbx_description
1 polymer ?
#
loop_
_entity_poly.entity_id
_entity_poly.type
_entity_poly.pdbx_seq_one_letter_code
_entity_poly.pdbx_strand_id
1 'polypeptide(L)'
;MTDWLDEIEPGAPDAVAAFRGIEAGKFISVRREVRRRAGPGSAERVVAQLGAIAQALVAIVEALPEPAFAAPGGEGDWNVAEAIGHDADSRAGLAMAGALAATGKFPPEAPSVVPGIPGTRGLGREALVRRLGASQRIVERAGRSIAGHEEEPCPLEHPQVGRLRCGEWLLFAAVHDLMHLEQLHGIAEALRSEPGGGQPGASRRDGAEPGGSEPGGSEMGAREALRGEHGGGEPA
;
A
#
# COMPACT_ATOMS: atom_id res chain seq x y z
N MET A 1 14.92 -16.43 9.64
CA MET A 1 13.53 -16.05 9.31
C MET A 1 13.46 -15.90 7.81
N THR A 2 12.54 -16.60 7.15
CA THR A 2 12.29 -16.44 5.71
C THR A 2 11.81 -15.00 5.51
N ASP A 3 12.35 -14.33 4.50
CA ASP A 3 11.85 -13.00 4.13
C ASP A 3 10.40 -13.18 3.64
N TRP A 4 9.47 -12.41 4.16
CA TRP A 4 8.06 -12.46 3.76
C TRP A 4 7.86 -12.26 2.24
N LEU A 5 8.78 -11.53 1.59
CA LEU A 5 8.79 -11.40 0.13
C LEU A 5 9.09 -12.71 -0.59
N ASP A 6 9.96 -13.57 -0.02
CA ASP A 6 10.28 -14.87 -0.59
C ASP A 6 9.07 -15.81 -0.57
N GLU A 7 8.17 -15.65 0.42
CA GLU A 7 6.93 -16.43 0.50
C GLU A 7 5.91 -16.01 -0.57
N ILE A 8 5.91 -14.74 -0.97
CA ILE A 8 4.97 -14.17 -1.95
C ILE A 8 5.49 -14.31 -3.39
N GLU A 9 6.81 -14.29 -3.58
CA GLU A 9 7.44 -14.26 -4.90
C GLU A 9 6.94 -15.35 -5.87
N PRO A 10 6.68 -16.61 -5.47
CA PRO A 10 6.14 -17.62 -6.37
C PRO A 10 4.77 -17.24 -6.97
N GLY A 11 3.94 -16.52 -6.21
CA GLY A 11 2.61 -16.05 -6.64
C GLY A 11 2.61 -14.67 -7.29
N ALA A 12 3.66 -13.85 -7.09
CA ALA A 12 3.71 -12.46 -7.53
C ALA A 12 5.11 -12.03 -8.02
N PRO A 13 5.74 -12.78 -8.96
CA PRO A 13 7.15 -12.56 -9.32
C PRO A 13 7.44 -11.18 -9.91
N ASP A 14 6.58 -10.63 -10.77
CA ASP A 14 6.79 -9.32 -11.36
C ASP A 14 6.64 -8.20 -10.33
N ALA A 15 5.65 -8.31 -9.45
CA ALA A 15 5.40 -7.35 -8.39
C ALA A 15 6.56 -7.34 -7.38
N VAL A 16 7.01 -8.51 -6.91
CA VAL A 16 8.15 -8.64 -5.99
C VAL A 16 9.43 -8.15 -6.63
N ALA A 17 9.70 -8.52 -7.89
CA ALA A 17 10.88 -8.05 -8.60
C ALA A 17 10.85 -6.54 -8.85
N ALA A 18 9.67 -5.95 -9.12
CA ALA A 18 9.51 -4.50 -9.21
C ALA A 18 9.76 -3.83 -7.87
N PHE A 19 9.19 -4.36 -6.79
CA PHE A 19 9.33 -3.85 -5.44
C PHE A 19 10.79 -3.88 -4.95
N ARG A 20 11.51 -5.00 -5.16
CA ARG A 20 12.94 -5.12 -4.84
C ARG A 20 13.83 -4.18 -5.65
N GLY A 21 13.42 -3.85 -6.88
CA GLY A 21 14.15 -2.94 -7.77
C GLY A 21 13.99 -1.46 -7.45
N ILE A 22 13.19 -1.09 -6.45
CA ILE A 22 12.99 0.30 -6.05
C ILE A 22 14.21 0.79 -5.29
N GLU A 23 14.88 1.79 -5.89
CA GLU A 23 16.03 2.44 -5.27
C GLU A 23 15.57 3.49 -4.26
N ALA A 24 16.27 3.50 -3.12
CA ALA A 24 16.04 4.43 -2.02
C ALA A 24 15.94 5.90 -2.48
N GLY A 25 14.81 6.56 -2.14
CA GLY A 25 14.58 7.98 -2.44
C GLY A 25 14.47 8.32 -3.93
N LYS A 26 14.36 7.32 -4.81
CA LYS A 26 14.29 7.53 -6.26
C LYS A 26 12.97 7.03 -6.83
N PHE A 27 11.93 7.82 -6.79
CA PHE A 27 10.61 7.49 -7.35
C PHE A 27 10.65 7.10 -8.83
N ILE A 28 11.59 7.64 -9.58
CA ILE A 28 11.78 7.26 -10.99
C ILE A 28 12.09 5.77 -11.16
N SER A 29 12.68 5.12 -10.15
CA SER A 29 12.95 3.69 -10.19
C SER A 29 11.68 2.86 -10.18
N VAL A 30 10.63 3.28 -9.46
CA VAL A 30 9.31 2.61 -9.47
C VAL A 30 8.77 2.57 -10.89
N ARG A 31 8.70 3.73 -11.57
CA ARG A 31 8.23 3.80 -12.96
C ARG A 31 9.07 2.95 -13.90
N ARG A 32 10.40 2.93 -13.75
CA ARG A 32 11.29 2.08 -14.55
C ARG A 32 10.96 0.60 -14.35
N GLU A 33 10.78 0.16 -13.11
CA GLU A 33 10.55 -1.24 -12.79
C GLU A 33 9.16 -1.72 -13.24
N VAL A 34 8.11 -0.92 -13.05
CA VAL A 34 6.77 -1.29 -13.55
C VAL A 34 6.73 -1.31 -15.08
N ARG A 35 7.41 -0.35 -15.75
CA ARG A 35 7.49 -0.29 -17.22
C ARG A 35 8.17 -1.52 -17.84
N ARG A 36 9.18 -2.05 -17.19
CA ARG A 36 9.90 -3.24 -17.67
C ARG A 36 9.04 -4.50 -17.70
N ARG A 37 7.98 -4.57 -16.90
CA ARG A 37 7.19 -5.78 -16.64
C ARG A 37 5.74 -5.69 -17.09
N ALA A 38 5.20 -4.49 -17.23
CA ALA A 38 3.79 -4.23 -17.55
C ALA A 38 3.58 -3.94 -19.06
N GLY A 39 4.24 -4.69 -19.93
CA GLY A 39 4.10 -4.59 -21.39
C GLY A 39 2.89 -5.35 -21.93
N PRO A 40 2.78 -5.48 -23.27
CA PRO A 40 1.67 -6.17 -23.93
C PRO A 40 1.44 -7.59 -23.39
N GLY A 41 0.18 -7.94 -23.14
CA GLY A 41 -0.23 -9.25 -22.62
C GLY A 41 0.07 -9.46 -21.13
N SER A 42 0.46 -8.43 -20.38
CA SER A 42 0.76 -8.55 -18.94
C SER A 42 -0.46 -8.52 -18.04
N ALA A 43 -1.59 -7.98 -18.50
CA ALA A 43 -2.74 -7.66 -17.65
C ALA A 43 -3.25 -8.86 -16.86
N GLU A 44 -3.49 -10.00 -17.50
CA GLU A 44 -4.00 -11.21 -16.83
C GLU A 44 -3.01 -11.73 -15.76
N ARG A 45 -1.72 -11.77 -16.11
CA ARG A 45 -0.66 -12.20 -15.20
C ARG A 45 -0.56 -11.26 -13.98
N VAL A 46 -0.64 -9.94 -14.19
CA VAL A 46 -0.58 -8.96 -13.10
C VAL A 46 -1.82 -9.05 -12.21
N VAL A 47 -3.01 -9.28 -12.77
CA VAL A 47 -4.23 -9.52 -11.97
C VAL A 47 -4.09 -10.75 -11.08
N ALA A 48 -3.51 -11.84 -11.59
CA ALA A 48 -3.26 -13.04 -10.80
C ALA A 48 -2.29 -12.74 -9.64
N GLN A 49 -1.24 -11.95 -9.89
CA GLN A 49 -0.29 -11.52 -8.85
C GLN A 49 -0.95 -10.62 -7.79
N LEU A 50 -1.78 -9.66 -8.19
CA LEU A 50 -2.60 -8.86 -7.27
C LEU A 50 -3.52 -9.74 -6.41
N GLY A 51 -4.05 -10.82 -6.98
CA GLY A 51 -4.82 -11.80 -6.23
C GLY A 51 -4.02 -12.53 -5.16
N ALA A 52 -2.79 -12.94 -5.48
CA ALA A 52 -1.88 -13.58 -4.53
C ALA A 52 -1.48 -12.63 -3.39
N ILE A 53 -1.19 -11.37 -3.71
CA ILE A 53 -0.87 -10.35 -2.69
C ILE A 53 -2.11 -10.05 -1.82
N ALA A 54 -3.32 -9.98 -2.41
CA ALA A 54 -4.55 -9.79 -1.64
C ALA A 54 -4.78 -10.92 -0.64
N GLN A 55 -4.45 -12.17 -0.98
CA GLN A 55 -4.52 -13.29 -0.06
C GLN A 55 -3.51 -13.14 1.09
N ALA A 56 -2.30 -12.67 0.83
CA ALA A 56 -1.32 -12.38 1.87
C ALA A 56 -1.77 -11.24 2.79
N LEU A 57 -2.36 -10.16 2.23
CA LEU A 57 -2.97 -9.08 3.02
C LEU A 57 -4.11 -9.60 3.93
N VAL A 58 -4.97 -10.45 3.41
CA VAL A 58 -6.03 -11.07 4.21
C VAL A 58 -5.42 -11.94 5.32
N ALA A 59 -4.45 -12.78 5.00
CA ALA A 59 -3.83 -13.66 5.98
C ALA A 59 -3.18 -12.91 7.15
N ILE A 60 -2.46 -11.81 6.87
CA ILE A 60 -1.87 -11.00 7.94
C ILE A 60 -2.94 -10.26 8.76
N VAL A 61 -3.99 -9.74 8.13
CA VAL A 61 -5.13 -9.10 8.83
C VAL A 61 -5.83 -10.10 9.76
N GLU A 62 -6.02 -11.34 9.32
CA GLU A 62 -6.63 -12.40 10.13
C GLU A 62 -5.74 -12.83 11.31
N ALA A 63 -4.42 -12.79 11.15
CA ALA A 63 -3.46 -13.20 12.17
C ALA A 63 -3.20 -12.12 13.25
N LEU A 64 -3.46 -10.85 12.97
CA LEU A 64 -3.21 -9.75 13.92
C LEU A 64 -4.21 -9.77 15.08
N PRO A 65 -3.77 -9.48 16.32
CA PRO A 65 -4.68 -9.38 17.48
C PRO A 65 -5.57 -8.13 17.39
N GLU A 66 -6.77 -8.18 18.01
CA GLU A 66 -7.72 -7.06 17.99
C GLU A 66 -7.12 -5.69 18.38
N PRO A 67 -6.26 -5.59 19.40
CA PRO A 67 -5.65 -4.30 19.75
C PRO A 67 -4.85 -3.64 18.62
N ALA A 68 -4.32 -4.41 17.67
CA ALA A 68 -3.57 -3.89 16.53
C ALA A 68 -4.42 -2.96 15.64
N PHE A 69 -5.73 -3.16 15.59
CA PHE A 69 -6.63 -2.37 14.76
C PHE A 69 -6.91 -0.96 15.33
N ALA A 70 -6.63 -0.75 16.61
CA ALA A 70 -6.82 0.53 17.30
C ALA A 70 -5.49 1.19 17.68
N ALA A 71 -4.40 0.43 17.70
CA ALA A 71 -3.07 0.96 18.00
C ALA A 71 -2.60 1.90 16.90
N PRO A 72 -1.81 2.94 17.22
CA PRO A 72 -1.08 3.68 16.20
C PRO A 72 -0.26 2.70 15.37
N GLY A 73 -0.37 2.79 14.05
CA GLY A 73 0.38 1.95 13.14
C GLY A 73 1.48 2.78 12.51
N GLY A 74 2.60 2.19 12.17
CA GLY A 74 3.70 2.67 11.37
C GLY A 74 3.76 4.17 11.14
N GLU A 75 3.91 4.57 9.88
CA GLU A 75 4.02 5.96 9.53
C GLU A 75 2.76 6.75 9.57
N GLY A 76 2.90 8.00 9.95
CA GLY A 76 1.82 8.95 10.00
C GLY A 76 0.72 8.50 10.98
N ASP A 77 1.07 7.71 11.98
CA ASP A 77 0.14 7.21 13.01
C ASP A 77 -1.01 6.35 12.49
N TRP A 78 -0.87 5.77 11.28
CA TRP A 78 -1.89 4.88 10.75
C TRP A 78 -1.89 3.53 11.48
N ASN A 79 -3.05 3.16 12.00
CA ASN A 79 -3.26 1.81 12.50
C ASN A 79 -3.59 0.82 11.35
N VAL A 80 -3.73 -0.45 11.70
CA VAL A 80 -4.03 -1.50 10.70
C VAL A 80 -5.30 -1.20 9.91
N ALA A 81 -6.35 -0.68 10.55
CA ALA A 81 -7.61 -0.38 9.88
C ALA A 81 -7.46 0.74 8.84
N GLU A 82 -6.69 1.78 9.19
CA GLU A 82 -6.41 2.89 8.28
C GLU A 82 -5.53 2.45 7.12
N ALA A 83 -4.47 1.70 7.37
CA ALA A 83 -3.56 1.20 6.35
C ALA A 83 -4.27 0.29 5.34
N ILE A 84 -5.02 -0.71 5.81
CA ILE A 84 -5.78 -1.62 4.94
C ILE A 84 -6.95 -0.93 4.24
N GLY A 85 -7.63 0.00 4.92
CA GLY A 85 -8.72 0.77 4.31
C GLY A 85 -8.21 1.60 3.14
N HIS A 86 -7.08 2.30 3.33
CA HIS A 86 -6.38 3.04 2.28
C HIS A 86 -5.92 2.12 1.14
N ASP A 87 -5.26 1.02 1.47
CA ASP A 87 -4.76 0.07 0.48
C ASP A 87 -5.88 -0.48 -0.42
N ALA A 88 -6.98 -0.95 0.18
CA ALA A 88 -8.10 -1.49 -0.58
C ALA A 88 -8.73 -0.48 -1.55
N ASP A 89 -8.82 0.79 -1.17
CA ASP A 89 -9.35 1.84 -2.03
C ASP A 89 -8.34 2.26 -3.09
N SER A 90 -7.07 2.40 -2.70
CA SER A 90 -5.99 2.78 -3.61
C SER A 90 -5.79 1.75 -4.72
N ARG A 91 -5.69 0.46 -4.40
CA ARG A 91 -5.53 -0.58 -5.41
C ARG A 91 -6.69 -0.64 -6.40
N ALA A 92 -7.93 -0.46 -5.92
CA ALA A 92 -9.10 -0.37 -6.78
C ALA A 92 -9.07 0.87 -7.67
N GLY A 93 -8.73 2.03 -7.11
CA GLY A 93 -8.62 3.31 -7.82
C GLY A 93 -7.52 3.29 -8.88
N LEU A 94 -6.33 2.79 -8.56
CA LEU A 94 -5.19 2.68 -9.48
C LEU A 94 -5.53 1.76 -10.66
N ALA A 95 -6.13 0.58 -10.40
CA ALA A 95 -6.56 -0.32 -11.45
C ALA A 95 -7.66 0.30 -12.33
N MET A 96 -8.63 1.00 -11.74
CA MET A 96 -9.69 1.68 -12.46
C MET A 96 -9.18 2.82 -13.33
N ALA A 97 -8.17 3.56 -12.90
CA ALA A 97 -7.55 4.61 -13.72
C ALA A 97 -7.02 4.04 -15.05
N GLY A 98 -6.28 2.93 -15.00
CA GLY A 98 -5.85 2.23 -16.19
C GLY A 98 -7.01 1.73 -17.07
N ALA A 99 -8.04 1.15 -16.45
CA ALA A 99 -9.20 0.61 -17.17
C ALA A 99 -10.05 1.69 -17.86
N LEU A 100 -10.26 2.82 -17.22
CA LEU A 100 -10.98 3.96 -17.81
C LEU A 100 -10.21 4.53 -19.01
N ALA A 101 -8.89 4.65 -18.90
CA ALA A 101 -8.06 5.09 -20.01
C ALA A 101 -8.08 4.08 -21.17
N ALA A 102 -7.89 2.79 -20.89
CA ALA A 102 -7.91 1.70 -21.87
C ALA A 102 -9.24 1.62 -22.65
N THR A 103 -10.35 1.99 -22.04
CA THR A 103 -11.67 1.98 -22.67
C THR A 103 -12.12 3.33 -23.25
N GLY A 104 -11.24 4.36 -23.21
CA GLY A 104 -11.58 5.70 -23.68
C GLY A 104 -12.68 6.39 -22.85
N LYS A 105 -12.92 5.92 -21.62
CA LYS A 105 -13.97 6.43 -20.72
C LYS A 105 -13.41 7.27 -19.59
N PHE A 106 -12.18 7.72 -19.70
CA PHE A 106 -11.59 8.59 -18.68
C PHE A 106 -12.35 9.93 -18.70
N PRO A 107 -12.95 10.36 -17.55
CA PRO A 107 -13.78 11.56 -17.54
C PRO A 107 -12.93 12.80 -17.86
N PRO A 108 -13.39 13.69 -18.76
CA PRO A 108 -12.64 14.88 -19.12
C PRO A 108 -12.49 15.88 -17.96
N GLU A 109 -13.42 15.86 -17.01
CA GLU A 109 -13.40 16.66 -15.79
C GLU A 109 -12.66 16.02 -14.62
N ALA A 110 -12.12 14.81 -14.79
CA ALA A 110 -11.36 14.14 -13.73
C ALA A 110 -10.09 14.92 -13.39
N PRO A 111 -9.65 14.90 -12.12
CA PRO A 111 -8.37 15.48 -11.76
C PRO A 111 -7.24 14.89 -12.62
N SER A 112 -6.30 15.74 -13.02
CA SER A 112 -5.11 15.28 -13.77
C SER A 112 -4.09 14.57 -12.89
N VAL A 113 -4.20 14.71 -11.58
CA VAL A 113 -3.32 14.12 -10.56
C VAL A 113 -4.15 13.25 -9.62
N VAL A 114 -3.61 12.10 -9.23
CA VAL A 114 -4.25 11.19 -8.26
C VAL A 114 -4.53 11.95 -6.98
N PRO A 115 -5.79 12.01 -6.52
CA PRO A 115 -6.10 12.60 -5.22
C PRO A 115 -5.58 11.69 -4.09
N GLY A 116 -5.16 12.28 -2.98
CA GLY A 116 -4.85 11.52 -1.77
C GLY A 116 -6.08 10.76 -1.28
N ILE A 117 -5.91 9.51 -0.92
CA ILE A 117 -6.98 8.67 -0.35
C ILE A 117 -6.70 8.53 1.14
N PRO A 118 -7.56 9.05 2.02
CA PRO A 118 -7.36 8.89 3.46
C PRO A 118 -7.58 7.44 3.88
N GLY A 119 -6.93 7.04 4.97
CA GLY A 119 -7.22 5.77 5.63
C GLY A 119 -8.63 5.71 6.20
N THR A 120 -9.22 4.53 6.24
CA THR A 120 -10.56 4.34 6.81
C THR A 120 -10.47 3.93 8.28
N ARG A 121 -11.00 4.77 9.18
CA ARG A 121 -10.98 4.52 10.61
C ARG A 121 -12.12 3.63 11.07
N GLY A 122 -11.91 2.92 12.17
CA GLY A 122 -12.97 2.24 12.91
C GLY A 122 -13.53 0.97 12.26
N LEU A 123 -12.86 0.43 11.25
CA LEU A 123 -13.23 -0.86 10.67
C LEU A 123 -12.57 -2.02 11.43
N GLY A 124 -13.37 -2.98 11.87
CA GLY A 124 -12.86 -4.25 12.39
C GLY A 124 -12.43 -5.22 11.30
N ARG A 125 -11.73 -6.29 11.70
CA ARG A 125 -11.12 -7.32 10.84
C ARG A 125 -12.04 -7.79 9.72
N GLU A 126 -13.25 -8.25 10.02
CA GLU A 126 -14.17 -8.77 9.01
C GLU A 126 -14.54 -7.74 7.93
N ALA A 127 -14.72 -6.47 8.33
CA ALA A 127 -15.04 -5.40 7.38
C ALA A 127 -13.87 -5.12 6.45
N LEU A 128 -12.65 -5.15 6.95
CA LEU A 128 -11.42 -4.98 6.18
C LEU A 128 -11.21 -6.14 5.18
N VAL A 129 -11.40 -7.38 5.62
CA VAL A 129 -11.34 -8.56 4.74
C VAL A 129 -12.38 -8.48 3.62
N ARG A 130 -13.62 -8.09 3.94
CA ARG A 130 -14.65 -7.87 2.92
C ARG A 130 -14.28 -6.76 1.94
N ARG A 131 -13.65 -5.68 2.42
CA ARG A 131 -13.21 -4.55 1.58
C ARG A 131 -12.08 -4.96 0.63
N LEU A 132 -11.09 -5.71 1.10
CA LEU A 132 -10.04 -6.31 0.26
C LEU A 132 -10.65 -7.23 -0.82
N GLY A 133 -11.60 -8.10 -0.46
CA GLY A 133 -12.29 -8.93 -1.43
C GLY A 133 -13.11 -8.12 -2.45
N ALA A 134 -13.71 -7.01 -2.04
CA ALA A 134 -14.43 -6.12 -2.95
C ALA A 134 -13.46 -5.41 -3.92
N SER A 135 -12.33 -4.91 -3.44
CA SER A 135 -11.30 -4.27 -4.26
C SER A 135 -10.70 -5.26 -5.27
N GLN A 136 -10.49 -6.53 -4.88
CA GLN A 136 -9.99 -7.57 -5.79
C GLN A 136 -10.93 -7.79 -6.98
N ARG A 137 -12.25 -7.81 -6.75
CA ARG A 137 -13.23 -7.91 -7.85
C ARG A 137 -13.20 -6.70 -8.80
N ILE A 138 -12.84 -5.51 -8.29
CA ILE A 138 -12.64 -4.33 -9.13
C ILE A 138 -11.37 -4.48 -9.97
N VAL A 139 -10.26 -4.91 -9.37
CA VAL A 139 -8.99 -5.20 -10.04
C VAL A 139 -9.18 -6.22 -11.16
N GLU A 140 -9.90 -7.31 -10.93
CA GLU A 140 -10.19 -8.32 -11.95
C GLU A 140 -10.97 -7.77 -13.14
N ARG A 141 -11.98 -6.92 -12.89
CA ARG A 141 -12.72 -6.25 -13.96
C ARG A 141 -11.85 -5.25 -14.73
N ALA A 142 -11.06 -4.46 -13.99
CA ALA A 142 -10.14 -3.50 -14.58
C ALA A 142 -9.11 -4.20 -15.47
N GLY A 143 -8.53 -5.31 -15.01
CA GLY A 143 -7.57 -6.09 -15.77
C GLY A 143 -8.14 -6.59 -17.09
N ARG A 144 -9.40 -7.07 -17.10
CA ARG A 144 -10.08 -7.44 -18.36
C ARG A 144 -10.25 -6.28 -19.34
N SER A 145 -10.44 -5.06 -18.82
CA SER A 145 -10.54 -3.86 -19.66
C SER A 145 -9.19 -3.37 -20.16
N ILE A 146 -8.11 -3.65 -19.43
CA ILE A 146 -6.74 -3.26 -19.78
C ILE A 146 -6.11 -4.26 -20.77
N ALA A 147 -6.55 -5.51 -20.75
CA ALA A 147 -6.00 -6.55 -21.65
C ALA A 147 -6.05 -6.14 -23.12
N GLY A 148 -4.89 -6.13 -23.76
CA GLY A 148 -4.69 -5.63 -25.13
C GLY A 148 -4.48 -4.12 -25.25
N HIS A 149 -4.54 -3.38 -24.14
CA HIS A 149 -4.39 -1.92 -24.07
C HIS A 149 -3.30 -1.49 -23.09
N GLU A 150 -2.41 -2.41 -22.69
CA GLU A 150 -1.42 -2.20 -21.62
C GLU A 150 -0.49 -1.02 -21.88
N GLU A 151 -0.18 -0.78 -23.17
CA GLU A 151 0.74 0.30 -23.57
C GLU A 151 0.05 1.66 -23.80
N GLU A 152 -1.26 1.72 -23.75
CA GLU A 152 -1.99 2.95 -23.96
C GLU A 152 -1.71 3.96 -22.81
N PRO A 153 -1.56 5.25 -23.14
CA PRO A 153 -1.30 6.27 -22.15
C PRO A 153 -2.53 6.52 -21.26
N CYS A 154 -2.32 6.66 -19.97
CA CYS A 154 -3.35 7.15 -19.06
C CYS A 154 -3.14 8.66 -18.83
N PRO A 155 -4.19 9.49 -18.89
CA PRO A 155 -4.06 10.93 -18.69
C PRO A 155 -3.75 11.30 -17.22
N LEU A 156 -4.03 10.40 -16.27
CA LEU A 156 -3.79 10.62 -14.85
C LEU A 156 -2.30 10.57 -14.53
N GLU A 157 -1.85 11.43 -13.64
CA GLU A 157 -0.50 11.50 -13.13
C GLU A 157 -0.48 11.17 -11.64
N HIS A 158 0.45 10.32 -11.22
CA HIS A 158 0.72 10.09 -9.81
C HIS A 158 1.76 11.10 -9.31
N PRO A 159 1.56 11.76 -8.15
CA PRO A 159 2.45 12.82 -7.68
C PRO A 159 3.92 12.40 -7.63
N GLN A 160 4.20 11.16 -7.26
CA GLN A 160 5.56 10.67 -7.05
C GLN A 160 6.14 9.94 -8.26
N VAL A 161 5.35 9.10 -8.95
CA VAL A 161 5.85 8.27 -10.06
C VAL A 161 5.54 8.85 -11.44
N GLY A 162 4.76 9.94 -11.51
CA GLY A 162 4.40 10.60 -12.75
C GLY A 162 3.38 9.80 -13.57
N ARG A 163 3.40 9.99 -14.89
CA ARG A 163 2.46 9.34 -15.81
C ARG A 163 2.83 7.90 -16.07
N LEU A 164 1.85 7.02 -15.92
CA LEU A 164 1.92 5.60 -16.19
C LEU A 164 0.99 5.23 -17.36
N ARG A 165 1.31 4.14 -18.06
CA ARG A 165 0.43 3.50 -19.05
C ARG A 165 -0.59 2.61 -18.35
N CYS A 166 -1.61 2.15 -19.07
CA CYS A 166 -2.69 1.35 -18.50
C CYS A 166 -2.20 0.10 -17.75
N GLY A 167 -1.31 -0.69 -18.34
CA GLY A 167 -0.71 -1.87 -17.69
C GLY A 167 0.24 -1.50 -16.55
N GLU A 168 0.93 -0.37 -16.66
CA GLU A 168 1.82 0.14 -15.62
C GLU A 168 1.04 0.53 -14.35
N TRP A 169 -0.16 1.12 -14.48
CA TRP A 169 -1.05 1.39 -13.35
C TRP A 169 -1.47 0.13 -12.61
N LEU A 170 -1.77 -0.94 -13.36
CA LEU A 170 -2.16 -2.21 -12.77
C LEU A 170 -1.00 -2.85 -11.96
N LEU A 171 0.22 -2.86 -12.52
CA LEU A 171 1.38 -3.38 -11.79
C LEU A 171 1.81 -2.45 -10.65
N PHE A 172 1.63 -1.15 -10.79
CA PHE A 172 1.89 -0.20 -9.71
C PHE A 172 0.95 -0.43 -8.52
N ALA A 173 -0.31 -0.79 -8.76
CA ALA A 173 -1.20 -1.20 -7.68
C ALA A 173 -0.63 -2.38 -6.88
N ALA A 174 -0.04 -3.38 -7.55
CA ALA A 174 0.60 -4.51 -6.87
C ALA A 174 1.84 -4.10 -6.05
N VAL A 175 2.64 -3.16 -6.56
CA VAL A 175 3.77 -2.59 -5.82
C VAL A 175 3.29 -1.82 -4.59
N HIS A 176 2.22 -1.06 -4.71
CA HIS A 176 1.59 -0.33 -3.62
C HIS A 176 1.07 -1.28 -2.52
N ASP A 177 0.39 -2.35 -2.90
CA ASP A 177 -0.06 -3.39 -1.97
C ASP A 177 1.13 -4.00 -1.18
N LEU A 178 2.27 -4.26 -1.84
CA LEU A 178 3.47 -4.78 -1.17
C LEU A 178 4.05 -3.79 -0.15
N MET A 179 3.94 -2.49 -0.39
CA MET A 179 4.37 -1.46 0.58
C MET A 179 3.52 -1.52 1.84
N HIS A 180 2.21 -1.67 1.70
CA HIS A 180 1.32 -1.83 2.86
C HIS A 180 1.50 -3.17 3.55
N LEU A 181 1.77 -4.23 2.82
CA LEU A 181 2.09 -5.52 3.41
C LEU A 181 3.38 -5.47 4.25
N GLU A 182 4.41 -4.75 3.76
CA GLU A 182 5.63 -4.48 4.55
C GLU A 182 5.31 -3.71 5.84
N GLN A 183 4.47 -2.67 5.76
CA GLN A 183 4.01 -1.91 6.93
C GLN A 183 3.32 -2.82 7.95
N LEU A 184 2.43 -3.71 7.50
CA LEU A 184 1.72 -4.65 8.38
C LEU A 184 2.65 -5.67 9.03
N HIS A 185 3.66 -6.16 8.30
CA HIS A 185 4.70 -7.02 8.88
C HIS A 185 5.47 -6.30 9.98
N GLY A 186 5.81 -5.03 9.78
CA GLY A 186 6.45 -4.19 10.80
C GLY A 186 5.57 -4.04 12.06
N ILE A 187 4.28 -3.77 11.90
CA ILE A 187 3.33 -3.70 13.02
C ILE A 187 3.25 -5.05 13.76
N ALA A 188 3.13 -6.16 13.03
CA ALA A 188 3.06 -7.49 13.62
C ALA A 188 4.33 -7.86 14.38
N GLU A 189 5.48 -7.43 13.92
CA GLU A 189 6.77 -7.67 14.58
C GLU A 189 6.91 -6.81 15.85
N ALA A 190 6.52 -5.54 15.79
CA ALA A 190 6.50 -4.65 16.95
C ALA A 190 5.63 -5.22 18.08
N LEU A 191 4.42 -5.67 17.77
CA LEU A 191 3.51 -6.30 18.73
C LEU A 191 4.05 -7.59 19.35
N ARG A 192 4.86 -8.36 18.60
CA ARG A 192 5.50 -9.58 19.14
C ARG A 192 6.70 -9.27 20.03
N SER A 193 7.34 -8.13 19.81
CA SER A 193 8.55 -7.73 20.52
C SER A 193 8.26 -7.00 21.83
N GLU A 194 7.03 -6.53 22.05
CA GLU A 194 6.65 -5.94 23.33
C GLU A 194 6.63 -7.02 24.42
N PRO A 195 7.49 -6.92 25.46
CA PRO A 195 7.53 -7.93 26.51
C PRO A 195 6.27 -7.83 27.36
N GLY A 196 5.37 -8.79 27.17
CA GLY A 196 4.25 -9.15 28.03
C GLY A 196 3.46 -7.97 28.58
N GLY A 197 2.29 -7.68 27.99
CA GLY A 197 1.28 -6.86 28.62
C GLY A 197 0.93 -7.39 30.01
N GLY A 198 1.71 -6.98 30.99
CA GLY A 198 1.40 -7.14 32.41
C GLY A 198 0.17 -6.34 32.74
N GLN A 199 -0.77 -6.96 33.43
CA GLN A 199 -2.01 -6.46 34.00
C GLN A 199 -1.92 -4.99 34.44
N PRO A 200 -2.98 -4.19 34.34
CA PRO A 200 -3.03 -2.88 34.95
C PRO A 200 -3.04 -3.06 36.48
N GLY A 201 -1.86 -3.09 37.06
CA GLY A 201 -1.60 -3.10 38.49
C GLY A 201 -1.38 -1.70 39.02
N ALA A 202 -2.40 -1.21 39.70
CA ALA A 202 -2.37 -0.21 40.82
C ALA A 202 -1.23 0.81 40.88
N SER A 203 -1.61 2.06 40.72
CA SER A 203 -1.13 3.27 41.41
C SER A 203 0.18 3.13 42.20
N ARG A 204 1.18 3.91 41.79
CA ARG A 204 1.98 4.70 42.73
C ARG A 204 2.28 6.06 42.10
N ARG A 205 1.71 7.09 42.77
CA ARG A 205 2.18 8.47 42.65
C ARG A 205 3.56 8.54 43.29
N ASP A 206 4.48 9.25 42.68
CA ASP A 206 5.25 10.35 43.29
C ASP A 206 6.35 10.82 42.34
N GLY A 207 6.30 12.04 41.99
CA GLY A 207 7.17 13.17 41.81
C GLY A 207 8.63 12.97 41.36
N ALA A 208 8.99 13.60 40.25
CA ALA A 208 10.07 14.59 40.08
C ALA A 208 10.47 14.71 38.59
N GLU A 209 10.37 15.90 38.05
CA GLU A 209 11.06 16.38 36.81
C GLU A 209 12.49 16.88 37.17
N PRO A 210 13.30 17.41 36.21
CA PRO A 210 13.49 17.06 34.79
C PRO A 210 14.99 16.88 34.43
N GLY A 211 15.26 16.43 33.23
CA GLY A 211 16.64 16.49 32.72
C GLY A 211 16.74 16.00 31.28
N GLY A 212 16.98 16.93 30.35
CA GLY A 212 17.07 16.66 28.94
C GLY A 212 18.27 15.82 28.50
N SER A 213 18.14 15.23 27.37
CA SER A 213 19.23 14.96 26.39
C SER A 213 18.63 14.30 25.16
N GLU A 214 18.82 14.93 24.02
CA GLU A 214 18.63 14.28 22.71
C GLU A 214 19.63 13.15 22.51
N PRO A 215 19.29 12.17 21.75
CA PRO A 215 20.25 11.63 20.80
C PRO A 215 19.70 11.38 19.41
N GLY A 216 20.43 11.86 18.46
CA GLY A 216 21.02 11.19 17.32
C GLY A 216 20.14 10.32 16.44
N GLY A 217 20.01 10.77 15.17
CA GLY A 217 19.35 10.10 14.07
C GLY A 217 19.81 8.68 13.86
N SER A 218 18.89 7.86 13.38
CA SER A 218 19.17 6.58 12.76
C SER A 218 18.50 6.51 11.40
N GLU A 219 19.32 6.20 10.42
CA GLU A 219 18.97 6.05 9.02
C GLU A 219 17.87 4.99 8.83
N MET A 220 16.67 5.45 8.50
CA MET A 220 15.68 4.60 7.83
C MET A 220 15.43 5.19 6.45
N GLY A 221 16.12 4.58 5.51
CA GLY A 221 16.24 5.04 4.16
C GLY A 221 14.95 5.07 3.38
N ALA A 222 14.82 5.29 2.31
CA ALA A 222 14.23 5.28 1.02
C ALA A 222 12.77 4.89 0.88
N ARG A 223 12.28 3.99 1.68
CA ARG A 223 10.88 3.58 1.70
C ARG A 223 10.00 4.63 2.35
N GLU A 224 10.57 5.44 3.21
CA GLU A 224 9.96 6.59 3.88
C GLU A 224 9.52 7.71 2.89
N ALA A 225 10.19 7.83 1.77
CA ALA A 225 9.89 8.87 0.78
C ALA A 225 8.58 8.67 0.00
N LEU A 226 8.02 7.42 -0.05
CA LEU A 226 6.69 7.16 -0.61
C LEU A 226 5.55 7.51 0.36
N ARG A 227 5.87 7.86 1.57
CA ARG A 227 4.98 8.02 2.70
C ARG A 227 4.56 9.49 2.97
N GLY A 228 5.16 10.47 2.31
CA GLY A 228 5.06 11.90 2.64
C GLY A 228 3.84 12.66 2.11
N GLU A 229 2.69 12.04 1.78
CA GLU A 229 1.56 12.73 1.18
C GLU A 229 0.39 13.02 2.13
N HIS A 230 0.64 13.61 3.28
CA HIS A 230 -0.44 14.25 4.04
C HIS A 230 -0.04 15.65 4.52
N GLY A 231 0.19 16.53 3.55
CA GLY A 231 0.23 17.97 3.76
C GLY A 231 -1.14 18.57 3.39
N GLY A 232 -2.00 18.80 4.36
CA GLY A 232 -3.25 19.52 4.17
C GLY A 232 -3.03 20.91 3.59
N GLY A 233 -3.56 21.16 2.40
CA GLY A 233 -3.79 22.48 1.87
C GLY A 233 -5.26 22.84 2.09
N GLU A 234 -5.57 23.68 3.05
CA GLU A 234 -6.85 24.37 3.10
C GLU A 234 -6.98 25.27 1.87
N PRO A 235 -8.14 25.30 1.20
CA PRO A 235 -8.42 26.30 0.17
C PRO A 235 -8.79 27.62 0.83
N ALA A 236 -8.14 28.65 0.40
CA ALA A 236 -8.61 30.03 0.58
C ALA A 236 -9.66 30.37 -0.51
#